data_b1d2788ea2f723b390b9b6fddad6446a
#
_entry.id   b1d2788ea2f723b390b9b6fddad6446a
#
_cell.length_a   1.000
_cell.length_b   1.000
_cell.length_c   1.000
_cell.angle_alpha   90.00
_cell.angle_beta   90.00
_cell.angle_gamma   90.00
#
_symmetry.space_group_name_H-M   'P 1'
#
loop_
_entity.id
_entity.type
_entity.pdbx_description
1 polymer ?
#
loop_
_entity_poly.entity_id
_entity_poly.type
_entity_poly.pdbx_seq_one_letter_code
_entity_poly.pdbx_strand_id
1 'polypeptide(L)'
;MSYGYFAEFYDSFTDDVNYDKIEKFVCSLLSREVINGGLLLDLACGTGSLAVRLSEKGYSVIGTDMSPEMLSVAQQKAAVKNADILFLCQDMTQLNLYGTIICTVCTLDSLNHLKSLDEIKKVFSLVSLFTEEGGVFVFDVNTLY
;
A
#
# COMPACT_ATOMS: atom_id res chain seq x y z
N MET A 1 -6.71 2.17 24.34
CA MET A 1 -5.58 2.69 23.55
C MET A 1 -6.14 3.25 22.25
N SER A 2 -5.85 4.48 21.95
CA SER A 2 -6.31 5.07 20.69
C SER A 2 -5.44 4.57 19.53
N TYR A 3 -6.03 4.51 18.35
CA TYR A 3 -5.29 4.14 17.14
C TYR A 3 -4.20 5.15 16.78
N GLY A 4 -4.39 6.44 17.13
CA GLY A 4 -3.36 7.45 16.90
C GLY A 4 -2.07 7.12 17.63
N TYR A 5 -2.19 6.74 18.89
CA TYR A 5 -1.04 6.28 19.67
C TYR A 5 -0.45 5.00 19.08
N PHE A 6 -1.31 4.08 18.65
CA PHE A 6 -0.86 2.84 18.02
C PHE A 6 -0.12 3.12 16.72
N ALA A 7 -0.60 4.08 15.92
CA ALA A 7 0.05 4.44 14.66
C ALA A 7 1.47 4.97 14.87
N GLU A 8 1.65 5.85 15.87
CA GLU A 8 3.00 6.34 16.22
C GLU A 8 3.89 5.21 16.70
N PHE A 9 3.35 4.33 17.54
CA PHE A 9 4.07 3.16 18.03
C PHE A 9 4.41 2.21 16.89
N TYR A 10 3.47 2.02 15.94
CA TYR A 10 3.69 1.17 14.77
C TYR A 10 4.87 1.66 13.94
N ASP A 11 4.96 2.97 13.70
CA ASP A 11 6.10 3.53 12.97
C ASP A 11 7.42 3.28 13.68
N SER A 12 7.46 3.53 14.97
CA SER A 12 8.67 3.27 15.78
C SER A 12 9.04 1.79 15.76
N PHE A 13 8.04 0.93 15.86
CA PHE A 13 8.25 -0.54 15.88
C PHE A 13 8.71 -1.04 14.51
N THR A 14 8.18 -0.48 13.43
CA THR A 14 8.51 -0.91 12.07
C THR A 14 9.69 -0.14 11.47
N ASP A 15 10.34 0.75 12.25
CA ASP A 15 11.59 1.39 11.81
C ASP A 15 12.65 0.36 11.46
N ASP A 16 12.60 -0.83 12.06
CA ASP A 16 13.47 -1.94 11.73
C ASP A 16 13.14 -2.56 10.37
N VAL A 17 11.93 -2.33 9.85
CA VAL A 17 11.58 -2.76 8.51
C VAL A 17 12.33 -1.87 7.52
N ASN A 18 13.12 -2.48 6.69
CA ASN A 18 13.95 -1.72 5.76
C ASN A 18 13.10 -1.26 4.56
N TYR A 19 12.44 -0.13 4.72
CA TYR A 19 11.63 0.47 3.66
C TYR A 19 12.47 0.78 2.41
N ASP A 20 13.75 1.05 2.57
CA ASP A 20 14.64 1.24 1.42
C ASP A 20 14.72 -0.01 0.56
N LYS A 21 14.82 -1.18 1.19
CA LYS A 21 14.85 -2.45 0.46
C LYS A 21 13.53 -2.73 -0.23
N ILE A 22 12.41 -2.48 0.45
CA ILE A 22 11.07 -2.67 -0.13
C ILE A 22 10.91 -1.74 -1.33
N GLU A 23 11.24 -0.47 -1.18
CA GLU A 23 11.17 0.52 -2.24
C GLU A 23 12.02 0.10 -3.44
N LYS A 24 13.26 -0.29 -3.21
CA LYS A 24 14.17 -0.73 -4.27
C LYS A 24 13.65 -1.96 -4.99
N PHE A 25 13.09 -2.90 -4.24
CA PHE A 25 12.52 -4.11 -4.83
C PHE A 25 11.34 -3.76 -5.74
N VAL A 26 10.41 -2.94 -5.25
CA VAL A 26 9.24 -2.52 -6.02
C VAL A 26 9.65 -1.75 -7.27
N CYS A 27 10.55 -0.77 -7.13
CA CYS A 27 11.02 0.03 -8.25
C CYS A 27 11.76 -0.82 -9.28
N SER A 28 12.57 -1.78 -8.82
CA SER A 28 13.26 -2.71 -9.70
C SER A 28 12.27 -3.57 -10.49
N LEU A 29 11.23 -4.07 -9.83
CA LEU A 29 10.20 -4.87 -10.48
C LEU A 29 9.43 -4.05 -11.52
N LEU A 30 9.05 -2.82 -11.18
CA LEU A 30 8.34 -1.93 -12.10
C LEU A 30 9.21 -1.60 -13.32
N SER A 31 10.50 -1.37 -13.11
CA SER A 31 11.44 -1.12 -14.18
C SER A 31 11.58 -2.33 -15.09
N ARG A 32 11.65 -3.53 -14.53
CA ARG A 32 11.75 -4.78 -15.30
C ARG A 32 10.51 -5.02 -16.15
N GLU A 33 9.32 -4.67 -15.64
CA GLU A 33 8.06 -4.80 -16.36
C GLU A 33 7.80 -3.60 -17.28
N VAL A 34 8.76 -2.68 -17.41
CA VAL A 34 8.68 -1.49 -18.25
C VAL A 34 7.52 -0.57 -17.84
N ILE A 35 7.33 -0.41 -16.53
CA ILE A 35 6.33 0.49 -15.96
C ILE A 35 7.06 1.72 -15.44
N ASN A 36 6.90 2.84 -16.15
CA ASN A 36 7.61 4.10 -15.87
C ASN A 36 6.65 5.19 -15.40
N GLY A 37 5.90 4.89 -14.39
CA GLY A 37 4.90 5.81 -13.87
C GLY A 37 3.51 5.20 -14.01
N GLY A 38 2.48 6.02 -13.85
CA GLY A 38 1.11 5.57 -13.77
C GLY A 38 0.64 5.55 -12.33
N LEU A 39 -0.58 5.09 -12.12
CA LEU A 39 -1.21 5.14 -10.81
C LEU A 39 -0.93 3.85 -10.04
N LEU A 40 -0.28 3.99 -8.89
CA LEU A 40 0.00 2.88 -7.99
C LEU A 40 -1.00 2.88 -6.83
N LEU A 41 -1.38 1.70 -6.39
CA LEU A 41 -2.17 1.52 -5.18
C LEU A 41 -1.29 0.89 -4.09
N ASP A 42 -1.18 1.58 -2.95
CA ASP A 42 -0.60 1.02 -1.74
C ASP A 42 -1.74 0.50 -0.88
N LEU A 43 -2.02 -0.79 -1.01
CA LEU A 43 -3.16 -1.46 -0.36
C LEU A 43 -2.78 -1.81 1.07
N ALA A 44 -3.60 -1.38 2.03
CA ALA A 44 -3.28 -1.47 3.45
C ALA A 44 -2.00 -0.68 3.76
N CYS A 45 -2.01 0.60 3.42
CA CYS A 45 -0.82 1.44 3.43
C CYS A 45 -0.32 1.83 4.83
N GLY A 46 -1.13 1.61 5.87
CA GLY A 46 -0.76 1.97 7.23
C GLY A 46 -0.44 3.45 7.37
N THR A 47 0.71 3.75 7.93
CA THR A 47 1.16 5.14 8.15
C THR A 47 1.79 5.80 6.92
N GLY A 48 1.75 5.13 5.78
CA GLY A 48 2.10 5.73 4.49
C GLY A 48 3.57 5.81 4.16
N SER A 49 4.43 5.14 4.91
CA SER A 49 5.88 5.23 4.67
C SER A 49 6.28 4.81 3.26
N LEU A 50 5.74 3.68 2.79
CA LEU A 50 6.04 3.22 1.43
C LEU A 50 5.38 4.11 0.39
N ALA A 51 4.12 4.50 0.60
CA ALA A 51 3.41 5.37 -0.33
C ALA A 51 4.16 6.68 -0.58
N VAL A 52 4.65 7.31 0.48
CA VAL A 52 5.42 8.56 0.36
C VAL A 52 6.72 8.32 -0.41
N ARG A 53 7.43 7.23 -0.13
CA ARG A 53 8.68 6.91 -0.84
C ARG A 53 8.44 6.68 -2.34
N LEU A 54 7.38 5.97 -2.69
CA LEU A 54 7.04 5.74 -4.10
C LEU A 54 6.65 7.03 -4.80
N SER A 55 5.91 7.90 -4.10
CA SER A 55 5.58 9.23 -4.63
C SER A 55 6.82 10.05 -4.91
N GLU A 56 7.81 10.00 -4.02
CA GLU A 56 9.09 10.70 -4.21
C GLU A 56 9.88 10.19 -5.41
N LYS A 57 9.61 8.95 -5.84
CA LYS A 57 10.22 8.37 -7.05
C LYS A 57 9.49 8.75 -8.34
N GLY A 58 8.43 9.55 -8.25
CA GLY A 58 7.71 10.05 -9.41
C GLY A 58 6.42 9.31 -9.74
N TYR A 59 6.04 8.31 -8.94
CA TYR A 59 4.79 7.60 -9.16
C TYR A 59 3.62 8.36 -8.55
N SER A 60 2.47 8.34 -9.21
CA SER A 60 1.21 8.78 -8.63
C SER A 60 0.67 7.65 -7.75
N VAL A 61 0.32 7.96 -6.50
CA VAL A 61 -0.01 6.93 -5.52
C VAL A 61 -1.37 7.20 -4.88
N ILE A 62 -2.17 6.14 -4.75
CA ILE A 62 -3.34 6.09 -3.88
C ILE A 62 -2.99 5.15 -2.74
N GLY A 63 -3.24 5.56 -1.50
CA GLY A 63 -3.10 4.71 -0.33
C GLY A 63 -4.46 4.38 0.26
N THR A 64 -4.72 3.13 0.56
CA THR A 64 -5.95 2.73 1.25
C THR A 64 -5.60 1.99 2.53
N ASP A 65 -6.38 2.22 3.57
CA ASP A 65 -6.27 1.51 4.84
C ASP A 65 -7.61 1.60 5.56
N MET A 66 -7.92 0.63 6.41
CA MET A 66 -9.18 0.64 7.14
C MET A 66 -9.12 1.49 8.42
N SER A 67 -7.94 1.90 8.85
CA SER A 67 -7.72 2.67 10.08
C SER A 67 -7.63 4.17 9.79
N PRO A 68 -8.62 4.98 10.22
CA PRO A 68 -8.53 6.44 10.06
C PRO A 68 -7.31 7.04 10.77
N GLU A 69 -6.91 6.46 11.90
CA GLU A 69 -5.76 6.94 12.68
C GLU A 69 -4.46 6.72 11.93
N MET A 70 -4.30 5.56 11.29
CA MET A 70 -3.15 5.29 10.43
C MET A 70 -3.10 6.29 9.27
N LEU A 71 -4.23 6.52 8.63
CA LEU A 71 -4.32 7.45 7.51
C LEU A 71 -4.05 8.89 7.92
N SER A 72 -4.43 9.28 9.14
CA SER A 72 -4.09 10.60 9.66
C SER A 72 -2.58 10.80 9.72
N VAL A 73 -1.85 9.81 10.21
CA VAL A 73 -0.38 9.85 10.24
C VAL A 73 0.18 9.88 8.82
N ALA A 74 -0.40 9.07 7.93
CA ALA A 74 0.03 9.04 6.52
C ALA A 74 -0.12 10.39 5.84
N GLN A 75 -1.24 11.07 6.07
CA GLN A 75 -1.49 12.40 5.52
C GLN A 75 -0.48 13.42 6.04
N GLN A 76 -0.12 13.34 7.32
CA GLN A 76 0.88 14.22 7.90
C GLN A 76 2.25 14.00 7.27
N LYS A 77 2.64 12.74 7.08
CA LYS A 77 3.91 12.41 6.43
C LYS A 77 3.96 12.94 4.99
N ALA A 78 2.88 12.74 4.26
CA ALA A 78 2.78 13.22 2.88
C ALA A 78 2.88 14.75 2.82
N ALA A 79 2.21 15.45 3.74
CA ALA A 79 2.25 16.91 3.80
C ALA A 79 3.67 17.42 4.06
N VAL A 80 4.40 16.80 4.98
CA VAL A 80 5.79 17.19 5.30
C VAL A 80 6.68 17.05 4.08
N LYS A 81 6.44 16.05 3.25
CA LYS A 81 7.24 15.79 2.04
C LYS A 81 6.67 16.45 0.78
N ASN A 82 5.60 17.22 0.90
CA ASN A 82 4.87 17.77 -0.25
C ASN A 82 4.47 16.69 -1.26
N ALA A 83 4.16 15.50 -0.78
CA ALA A 83 3.70 14.41 -1.62
C ALA A 83 2.19 14.50 -1.82
N ASP A 84 1.77 14.46 -3.08
CA ASP A 84 0.35 14.52 -3.44
C ASP A 84 -0.19 13.08 -3.55
N ILE A 85 -0.71 12.59 -2.44
CA ILE A 85 -1.22 11.22 -2.35
C ILE A 85 -2.68 11.27 -1.90
N LEU A 86 -3.54 10.56 -2.63
CA LEU A 86 -4.93 10.38 -2.20
C LEU A 86 -4.99 9.19 -1.24
N PHE A 87 -5.43 9.45 0.00
CA PHE A 87 -5.66 8.40 0.98
C PHE A 87 -7.15 8.15 1.14
N LEU A 88 -7.55 6.88 1.09
CA LEU A 88 -8.93 6.46 1.22
C LEU A 88 -9.08 5.46 2.36
N CYS A 89 -10.09 5.67 3.21
CA CYS A 89 -10.38 4.76 4.31
C CYS A 89 -11.29 3.64 3.79
N GLN A 90 -10.71 2.49 3.49
CA GLN A 90 -11.42 1.34 2.93
C GLN A 90 -10.87 0.05 3.48
N ASP A 91 -11.76 -0.92 3.68
CA ASP A 91 -11.38 -2.31 3.89
C ASP A 91 -10.97 -2.90 2.54
N MET A 92 -9.83 -3.61 2.50
CA MET A 92 -9.35 -4.17 1.24
C MET A 92 -10.31 -5.19 0.62
N THR A 93 -11.16 -5.83 1.42
CA THR A 93 -12.20 -6.74 0.91
C THR A 93 -13.37 -6.01 0.26
N GLN A 94 -13.37 -4.68 0.34
CA GLN A 94 -14.40 -3.82 -0.24
C GLN A 94 -13.77 -2.69 -1.05
N LEU A 95 -12.62 -2.97 -1.65
CA LEU A 95 -11.89 -1.99 -2.45
C LEU A 95 -12.77 -1.42 -3.55
N ASN A 96 -12.82 -0.10 -3.66
CA ASN A 96 -13.59 0.60 -4.67
C ASN A 96 -12.84 1.86 -5.11
N LEU A 97 -12.43 1.88 -6.37
CA LEU A 97 -11.66 2.97 -6.96
C LEU A 97 -12.43 3.55 -8.15
N TYR A 98 -12.17 4.82 -8.46
CA TYR A 98 -12.84 5.49 -9.57
C TYR A 98 -12.15 5.31 -10.92
N GLY A 99 -10.96 4.74 -10.93
CA GLY A 99 -10.19 4.55 -12.15
C GLY A 99 -9.35 3.30 -12.05
N THR A 100 -8.47 3.13 -13.02
CA THR A 100 -7.61 1.97 -13.10
C THR A 100 -6.23 2.25 -12.53
N ILE A 101 -5.57 1.20 -12.08
CA ILE A 101 -4.23 1.23 -11.53
C ILE A 101 -3.32 0.32 -12.34
N ILE A 102 -2.04 0.66 -12.40
CA ILE A 102 -1.04 -0.14 -13.12
C ILE A 102 -0.30 -1.10 -12.20
N CYS A 103 -0.24 -0.79 -10.92
CA CYS A 103 0.44 -1.63 -9.94
C CYS A 103 -0.23 -1.48 -8.58
N THR A 104 -0.43 -2.61 -7.91
CA THR A 104 -0.83 -2.64 -6.51
C THR A 104 0.28 -3.24 -5.69
N VAL A 105 0.61 -2.60 -4.56
CA VAL A 105 1.58 -3.10 -3.60
C VAL A 105 0.85 -3.34 -2.28
N CYS A 106 1.04 -4.52 -1.70
CA CYS A 106 0.47 -4.87 -0.39
C CYS A 106 1.55 -5.57 0.41
N THR A 107 2.18 -4.85 1.33
CA THR A 107 3.38 -5.31 2.02
C THR A 107 3.14 -5.47 3.52
N LEU A 108 4.18 -5.93 4.22
CA LEU A 108 4.20 -6.09 5.68
C LEU A 108 3.12 -7.06 6.18
N ASP A 109 2.95 -8.17 5.48
CA ASP A 109 2.04 -9.27 5.84
C ASP A 109 0.58 -8.86 5.92
N SER A 110 0.18 -7.78 5.27
CA SER A 110 -1.19 -7.28 5.38
C SER A 110 -2.23 -8.31 4.93
N LEU A 111 -1.93 -9.12 3.93
CA LEU A 111 -2.84 -10.18 3.50
C LEU A 111 -3.04 -11.27 4.55
N ASN A 112 -2.06 -11.47 5.43
CA ASN A 112 -2.16 -12.48 6.48
C ASN A 112 -3.13 -12.07 7.60
N HIS A 113 -3.58 -10.82 7.63
CA HIS A 113 -4.58 -10.35 8.58
C HIS A 113 -6.02 -10.70 8.14
N LEU A 114 -6.20 -11.20 6.93
CA LEU A 114 -7.50 -11.63 6.44
C LEU A 114 -7.88 -12.96 7.12
N LYS A 115 -9.18 -13.10 7.38
CA LYS A 115 -9.69 -14.18 8.23
C LYS A 115 -9.92 -15.50 7.51
N SER A 116 -10.04 -15.46 6.18
CA SER A 116 -10.39 -16.63 5.41
C SER A 116 -9.82 -16.59 4.01
N LEU A 117 -9.76 -17.75 3.37
CA LEU A 117 -9.38 -17.85 1.97
C LEU A 117 -10.34 -17.08 1.06
N ASP A 118 -11.63 -17.07 1.42
CA ASP A 118 -12.63 -16.34 0.64
C ASP A 118 -12.35 -14.84 0.65
N GLU A 119 -11.91 -14.28 1.77
CA GLU A 119 -11.52 -12.87 1.85
C GLU A 119 -10.29 -12.60 0.97
N ILE A 120 -9.31 -13.48 0.99
CA ILE A 120 -8.12 -13.35 0.15
C ILE A 120 -8.52 -13.37 -1.33
N LYS A 121 -9.37 -14.32 -1.74
CA LYS A 121 -9.87 -14.39 -3.11
C LYS A 121 -10.60 -13.12 -3.51
N LYS A 122 -11.37 -12.55 -2.60
CA LYS A 122 -12.11 -11.31 -2.86
C LYS A 122 -11.16 -10.16 -3.11
N VAL A 123 -10.09 -10.03 -2.30
CA VAL A 123 -9.07 -9.00 -2.50
C VAL A 123 -8.42 -9.16 -3.87
N PHE A 124 -8.01 -10.36 -4.24
CA PHE A 124 -7.40 -10.60 -5.56
C PHE A 124 -8.36 -10.25 -6.70
N SER A 125 -9.64 -10.59 -6.55
CA SER A 125 -10.66 -10.26 -7.57
C SER A 125 -10.82 -8.75 -7.72
N LEU A 126 -10.88 -8.02 -6.60
CA LEU A 126 -11.04 -6.57 -6.63
C LEU A 126 -9.81 -5.87 -7.18
N VAL A 127 -8.62 -6.29 -6.78
CA VAL A 127 -7.38 -5.75 -7.33
C VAL A 127 -7.33 -5.99 -8.84
N SER A 128 -7.68 -7.19 -9.29
CA SER A 128 -7.74 -7.50 -10.72
C SER A 128 -8.73 -6.61 -11.46
N LEU A 129 -9.89 -6.36 -10.85
CA LEU A 129 -10.95 -5.53 -11.46
C LEU A 129 -10.43 -4.12 -11.77
N PHE A 130 -9.63 -3.54 -10.89
CA PHE A 130 -9.14 -2.17 -11.04
C PHE A 130 -7.78 -2.10 -11.74
N THR A 131 -7.15 -3.23 -12.04
CA THR A 131 -5.83 -3.26 -12.66
C THR A 131 -5.95 -3.16 -14.19
N GLU A 132 -5.19 -2.25 -14.78
CA GLU A 132 -5.07 -2.14 -16.23
C GLU A 132 -4.44 -3.41 -16.82
N GLU A 133 -4.71 -3.67 -18.09
CA GLU A 133 -4.04 -4.73 -18.81
C GLU A 133 -2.52 -4.50 -18.76
N GLY A 134 -1.80 -5.55 -18.40
CA GLY A 134 -0.35 -5.48 -18.22
C GLY A 134 0.09 -4.99 -16.85
N GLY A 135 -0.86 -4.67 -15.96
CA GLY A 135 -0.54 -4.26 -14.60
C GLY A 135 -0.08 -5.41 -13.73
N VAL A 136 0.50 -5.07 -12.57
CA VAL A 136 1.09 -6.04 -11.65
C VAL A 136 0.57 -5.86 -10.23
N PHE A 137 0.56 -6.95 -9.46
CA PHE A 137 0.23 -6.97 -8.05
C PHE A 137 1.41 -7.56 -7.27
N VAL A 138 2.02 -6.73 -6.42
CA VAL A 138 3.16 -7.10 -5.59
C VAL A 138 2.68 -7.27 -4.15
N PHE A 139 2.88 -8.42 -3.57
CA PHE A 139 2.47 -8.66 -2.18
C PHE A 139 3.45 -9.61 -1.50
N ASP A 140 3.48 -9.54 -0.18
CA ASP A 140 4.21 -10.49 0.63
C ASP A 140 3.24 -11.29 1.50
N VAL A 141 3.64 -12.48 1.87
CA VAL A 141 2.90 -13.33 2.79
C VAL A 141 3.89 -14.05 3.69
N ASN A 142 3.47 -14.26 4.94
CA ASN A 142 4.22 -15.11 5.84
C ASN A 142 3.95 -16.57 5.50
N THR A 143 5.00 -17.34 5.44
CA THR A 143 4.88 -18.78 5.33
C THR A 143 5.16 -19.41 6.69
N LEU A 144 4.39 -20.43 7.03
CA LEU A 144 4.55 -21.13 8.30
C LEU A 144 5.62 -22.21 8.14
N TYR A 145 6.74 -21.96 8.78
CA TYR A 145 7.82 -22.93 8.89
C TYR A 145 8.32 -22.97 10.30
#